data_7d22bf52d752d3bc17a04e69668b96d9
#
_entry.id   7d22bf52d752d3bc17a04e69668b96d9
#
_cell.length_a   1.000
_cell.length_b   1.000
_cell.length_c   1.000
_cell.angle_alpha   90.00
_cell.angle_beta   90.00
_cell.angle_gamma   90.00
#
_symmetry.space_group_name_H-M   'P 1'
#
loop_
_entity.id
_entity.type
_entity.pdbx_description
1 polymer ?
#
loop_
_entity_poly.entity_id
_entity_poly.type
_entity_poly.pdbx_seq_one_letter_code
_entity_poly.pdbx_strand_id
1 'polypeptide(L)'
;MDFPLRLPSHWLSAPKPKGKTPGALRSFVDSVMSYTKMDVPTVELFETAVTFAPAHADPLSAHQALAKTFGKKAGVSFVFRADTASEGRYWVYSADPWLEPPAEAVSALAPKRILVQLCAGLPYRFQLEACVGREKVVNGEKEVEPFRTPQEVEAWIKAAGPKFGFKPDFFNVAIKELRFPYGDRTVKVSYASIEGVLQVTDPELLKRPLLRGIGSYRRVGLGLLQLSN
;
A
#
# COMPACT_ATOMS: atom_id res chain seq x y z
N MET A 1 18.37 -11.39 12.84
CA MET A 1 18.04 -12.80 12.55
C MET A 1 18.04 -12.92 11.04
N ASP A 2 19.12 -13.53 10.53
CA ASP A 2 19.28 -13.75 9.10
C ASP A 2 18.37 -14.89 8.68
N PHE A 3 17.43 -14.59 7.77
CA PHE A 3 16.68 -15.64 7.08
C PHE A 3 17.48 -16.00 5.81
N PRO A 4 18.10 -17.20 5.76
CA PRO A 4 18.70 -17.66 4.53
C PRO A 4 17.60 -17.98 3.53
N LEU A 5 17.70 -17.40 2.34
CA LEU A 5 16.91 -17.78 1.15
C LEU A 5 17.13 -19.29 0.92
N ARG A 6 16.17 -20.14 1.31
CA ARG A 6 16.16 -21.55 0.94
C ARG A 6 15.70 -21.66 -0.50
N LEU A 7 16.64 -21.92 -1.40
CA LEU A 7 16.33 -22.32 -2.75
C LEU A 7 15.50 -23.63 -2.73
N PRO A 8 14.49 -23.75 -3.60
CA PRO A 8 13.68 -24.96 -3.67
C PRO A 8 14.55 -26.19 -3.96
N SER A 9 14.31 -27.29 -3.25
CA SER A 9 15.14 -28.52 -3.31
C SER A 9 15.23 -29.16 -4.71
N HIS A 10 14.30 -28.88 -5.62
CA HIS A 10 14.35 -29.38 -7.00
C HIS A 10 15.38 -28.69 -7.89
N TRP A 11 15.98 -27.57 -7.44
CA TRP A 11 17.08 -26.90 -8.15
C TRP A 11 18.43 -27.57 -7.88
N LEU A 12 18.51 -28.38 -6.84
CA LEU A 12 19.73 -29.12 -6.46
C LEU A 12 19.89 -30.44 -7.21
N SER A 13 18.87 -30.88 -7.97
CA SER A 13 18.88 -32.15 -8.72
C SER A 13 19.03 -32.00 -10.23
N ALA A 14 19.49 -30.85 -10.73
CA ALA A 14 19.82 -30.70 -12.14
C ALA A 14 20.97 -31.62 -12.53
N PRO A 15 20.89 -32.38 -13.63
CA PRO A 15 21.96 -33.28 -14.08
C PRO A 15 23.22 -32.46 -14.35
N LYS A 16 24.36 -32.94 -13.83
CA LYS A 16 25.67 -32.32 -14.10
C LYS A 16 25.92 -32.29 -15.61
N PRO A 17 26.18 -31.12 -16.21
CA PRO A 17 26.47 -31.05 -17.64
C PRO A 17 27.79 -31.80 -17.93
N LYS A 18 27.71 -32.81 -18.78
CA LYS A 18 28.87 -33.45 -19.35
C LYS A 18 29.42 -32.55 -20.45
N GLY A 19 30.55 -31.92 -20.20
CA GLY A 19 31.29 -31.21 -21.23
C GLY A 19 31.82 -29.85 -20.77
N LYS A 20 33.10 -29.70 -20.74
CA LYS A 20 33.85 -28.47 -20.43
C LYS A 20 33.70 -27.45 -21.54
N THR A 21 33.00 -26.36 -21.27
CA THR A 21 33.21 -25.10 -21.97
C THR A 21 33.45 -24.02 -20.92
N PRO A 22 34.70 -23.56 -20.72
CA PRO A 22 35.02 -22.57 -19.66
C PRO A 22 34.31 -21.22 -19.84
N GLY A 23 33.84 -20.91 -21.05
CA GLY A 23 33.13 -19.68 -21.38
C GLY A 23 31.68 -19.65 -20.87
N ALA A 24 30.94 -20.76 -20.92
CA ALA A 24 29.52 -20.79 -20.56
C ALA A 24 29.28 -20.64 -19.03
N LEU A 25 30.18 -21.21 -18.21
CA LEU A 25 30.13 -21.06 -16.75
C LEU A 25 30.48 -19.62 -16.31
N ARG A 26 31.42 -18.98 -16.99
CA ARG A 26 31.78 -17.57 -16.73
C ARG A 26 30.63 -16.64 -17.11
N SER A 27 30.01 -16.82 -18.28
CA SER A 27 28.89 -16.00 -18.69
C SER A 27 27.64 -16.19 -17.78
N PHE A 28 27.42 -17.39 -17.25
CA PHE A 28 26.36 -17.65 -16.27
C PHE A 28 26.67 -17.00 -14.92
N VAL A 29 27.89 -17.15 -14.41
CA VAL A 29 28.33 -16.48 -13.17
C VAL A 29 28.29 -14.96 -13.32
N ASP A 30 28.76 -14.42 -14.44
CA ASP A 30 28.71 -12.98 -14.73
C ASP A 30 27.27 -12.48 -14.88
N SER A 31 26.36 -13.29 -15.44
CA SER A 31 24.94 -13.01 -15.49
C SER A 31 24.32 -13.01 -14.08
N VAL A 32 24.58 -14.02 -13.26
CA VAL A 32 24.10 -14.08 -11.87
C VAL A 32 24.70 -12.97 -11.03
N MET A 33 25.98 -12.64 -11.20
CA MET A 33 26.64 -11.54 -10.50
C MET A 33 26.18 -10.16 -10.97
N SER A 34 25.70 -10.01 -12.20
CA SER A 34 25.07 -8.77 -12.66
C SER A 34 23.66 -8.59 -12.06
N TYR A 35 22.93 -9.69 -11.80
CA TYR A 35 21.65 -9.64 -11.06
C TYR A 35 21.84 -9.23 -9.59
N THR A 36 22.96 -9.57 -8.96
CA THR A 36 23.26 -9.17 -7.56
C THR A 36 23.67 -7.70 -7.42
N LYS A 37 23.92 -6.98 -8.53
CA LYS A 37 24.24 -5.54 -8.57
C LYS A 37 23.10 -4.66 -9.06
N MET A 38 21.91 -5.21 -9.32
CA MET A 38 20.75 -4.37 -9.63
C MET A 38 20.33 -3.68 -8.34
N ASP A 39 20.48 -2.37 -8.27
CA ASP A 39 19.85 -1.54 -7.24
C ASP A 39 18.33 -1.71 -7.35
N VAL A 40 17.80 -2.63 -6.54
CA VAL A 40 16.35 -2.86 -6.49
C VAL A 40 15.72 -1.64 -5.86
N PRO A 41 14.86 -0.91 -6.58
CA PRO A 41 14.17 0.22 -6.00
C PRO A 41 13.46 -0.17 -4.72
N THR A 42 13.81 0.50 -3.64
CA THR A 42 13.28 0.21 -2.30
C THR A 42 12.54 1.42 -1.79
N VAL A 43 11.37 1.19 -1.22
CA VAL A 43 10.60 2.20 -0.48
C VAL A 43 10.75 1.92 1.00
N GLU A 44 11.24 2.90 1.73
CA GLU A 44 11.25 2.88 3.18
C GLU A 44 9.95 3.45 3.72
N LEU A 45 9.30 2.69 4.59
CA LEU A 45 8.06 3.05 5.26
C LEU A 45 8.18 2.73 6.74
N PHE A 46 7.39 3.42 7.54
CA PHE A 46 7.18 3.08 8.95
C PHE A 46 5.73 2.61 9.14
N GLU A 47 5.59 1.38 9.62
CA GLU A 47 4.29 0.79 9.97
C GLU A 47 4.09 0.86 11.47
N THR A 48 2.89 1.25 11.87
CA THR A 48 2.46 1.20 13.25
C THR A 48 0.97 0.95 13.35
N ALA A 49 0.50 0.59 14.53
CA ALA A 49 -0.92 0.55 14.85
C ALA A 49 -1.19 1.43 16.05
N VAL A 50 -2.29 2.16 16.01
CA VAL A 50 -2.75 3.05 17.08
C VAL A 50 -4.21 2.76 17.39
N THR A 51 -4.57 2.73 18.68
CA THR A 51 -5.94 2.60 19.13
C THR A 51 -6.35 3.89 19.85
N PHE A 52 -7.44 4.47 19.43
CA PHE A 52 -7.99 5.69 20.03
C PHE A 52 -9.10 5.37 21.03
N ALA A 53 -9.27 6.27 22.01
CA ALA A 53 -10.42 6.23 22.89
C ALA A 53 -11.73 6.39 22.09
N PRO A 54 -12.89 5.87 22.57
CA PRO A 54 -14.15 5.93 21.82
C PRO A 54 -14.55 7.32 21.34
N ALA A 55 -14.22 8.38 22.09
CA ALA A 55 -14.47 9.77 21.69
C ALA A 55 -13.67 10.24 20.46
N HIS A 56 -12.61 9.53 20.10
CA HIS A 56 -11.69 9.83 18.98
C HIS A 56 -11.55 8.65 18.02
N ALA A 57 -12.41 7.63 18.17
CA ALA A 57 -12.35 6.40 17.41
C ALA A 57 -12.92 6.52 15.99
N ASP A 58 -13.58 7.62 15.65
CA ASP A 58 -14.03 7.85 14.28
C ASP A 58 -12.85 8.21 13.35
N PRO A 59 -12.92 7.88 12.05
CA PRO A 59 -11.79 8.05 11.13
C PRO A 59 -11.30 9.49 10.97
N LEU A 60 -12.20 10.48 11.08
CA LEU A 60 -11.84 11.88 10.91
C LEU A 60 -11.10 12.42 12.13
N SER A 61 -11.56 12.09 13.33
CA SER A 61 -10.88 12.42 14.59
C SER A 61 -9.50 11.74 14.67
N ALA A 62 -9.42 10.46 14.27
CA ALA A 62 -8.16 9.73 14.18
C ALA A 62 -7.17 10.42 13.20
N HIS A 63 -7.66 10.85 12.03
CA HIS A 63 -6.83 11.61 11.09
C HIS A 63 -6.30 12.92 11.69
N GLN A 64 -7.15 13.65 12.41
CA GLN A 64 -6.74 14.93 13.05
C GLN A 64 -5.66 14.70 14.10
N ALA A 65 -5.79 13.68 14.93
CA ALA A 65 -4.80 13.30 15.93
C ALA A 65 -3.46 12.89 15.27
N LEU A 66 -3.51 12.03 14.25
CA LEU A 66 -2.33 11.64 13.47
C LEU A 66 -1.68 12.84 12.78
N ALA A 67 -2.48 13.74 12.19
CA ALA A 67 -1.95 14.93 11.53
C ALA A 67 -1.24 15.91 12.50
N LYS A 68 -1.71 16.01 13.75
CA LYS A 68 -1.01 16.76 14.79
C LYS A 68 0.32 16.10 15.16
N THR A 69 0.33 14.77 15.31
CA THR A 69 1.50 13.97 15.68
C THR A 69 2.62 14.06 14.66
N PHE A 70 2.30 13.88 13.38
CA PHE A 70 3.28 14.02 12.31
C PHE A 70 3.68 15.47 12.04
N GLY A 71 2.91 16.43 12.55
CA GLY A 71 3.15 17.85 12.43
C GLY A 71 2.93 18.40 11.03
N LYS A 72 3.04 19.73 10.91
CA LYS A 72 2.97 20.46 9.64
C LYS A 72 4.31 20.46 8.89
N LYS A 73 5.22 19.54 9.17
CA LYS A 73 6.46 19.46 8.39
C LYS A 73 6.08 19.22 6.94
N ALA A 74 6.44 20.15 6.08
CA ALA A 74 6.23 20.00 4.64
C ALA A 74 6.89 18.70 4.19
N GLY A 75 6.10 17.73 3.73
CA GLY A 75 6.59 16.46 3.20
C GLY A 75 6.30 15.21 4.02
N VAL A 76 5.91 15.30 5.30
CA VAL A 76 5.52 14.08 6.02
C VAL A 76 4.17 13.61 5.48
N SER A 77 4.22 12.47 4.82
CA SER A 77 3.04 11.82 4.26
C SER A 77 2.72 10.61 5.11
N PHE A 78 1.48 10.48 5.52
CA PHE A 78 0.97 9.25 6.11
C PHE A 78 -0.33 8.83 5.45
N VAL A 79 -0.58 7.56 5.44
CA VAL A 79 -1.86 6.94 5.05
C VAL A 79 -2.25 5.95 6.12
N PHE A 80 -3.54 5.74 6.31
CA PHE A 80 -4.01 4.86 7.36
C PHE A 80 -5.30 4.16 6.93
N ARG A 81 -5.65 3.08 7.62
CA ARG A 81 -6.91 2.39 7.48
C ARG A 81 -7.39 1.86 8.84
N ALA A 82 -8.70 1.73 8.97
CA ALA A 82 -9.27 1.06 10.14
C ALA A 82 -8.87 -0.43 10.17
N ASP A 83 -8.61 -0.93 11.37
CA ASP A 83 -8.47 -2.36 11.60
C ASP A 83 -9.87 -2.98 11.68
N THR A 84 -10.17 -3.93 10.79
CA THR A 84 -11.48 -4.59 10.76
C THR A 84 -11.71 -5.52 11.97
N ALA A 85 -10.65 -5.90 12.68
CA ALA A 85 -10.70 -6.78 13.82
C ALA A 85 -10.89 -6.04 15.17
N SER A 86 -10.65 -4.72 15.21
CA SER A 86 -10.64 -3.94 16.46
C SER A 86 -11.17 -2.53 16.23
N GLU A 87 -12.29 -2.21 16.82
CA GLU A 87 -12.88 -0.86 16.77
C GLU A 87 -11.93 0.19 17.33
N GLY A 88 -11.86 1.35 16.69
CA GLY A 88 -10.99 2.46 17.08
C GLY A 88 -9.50 2.23 16.84
N ARG A 89 -9.12 1.07 16.30
CA ARG A 89 -7.74 0.77 15.93
C ARG A 89 -7.47 1.06 14.46
N TYR A 90 -6.32 1.65 14.20
CA TYR A 90 -5.88 2.02 12.85
C TYR A 90 -4.46 1.55 12.58
N TRP A 91 -4.25 1.00 11.39
CA TRP A 91 -2.94 0.78 10.81
C TRP A 91 -2.49 2.04 10.08
N VAL A 92 -1.27 2.48 10.34
CA VAL A 92 -0.70 3.71 9.80
C VAL A 92 0.60 3.40 9.10
N TYR A 93 0.74 3.87 7.86
CA TYR A 93 1.99 3.87 7.11
C TYR A 93 2.43 5.30 6.93
N SER A 94 3.69 5.59 7.20
CA SER A 94 4.26 6.93 7.09
C SER A 94 5.66 6.90 6.48
N ALA A 95 6.06 8.04 5.91
CA ALA A 95 7.43 8.21 5.39
C ALA A 95 8.45 8.36 6.51
N ASP A 96 8.04 8.93 7.64
CA ASP A 96 8.88 9.13 8.83
C ASP A 96 8.22 8.52 10.07
N PRO A 97 8.98 8.04 11.06
CA PRO A 97 8.41 7.60 12.32
C PRO A 97 7.93 8.81 13.14
N TRP A 98 6.92 8.64 13.96
CA TRP A 98 6.64 9.62 14.99
C TRP A 98 7.63 9.50 16.15
N LEU A 99 7.90 10.61 16.84
CA LEU A 99 8.73 10.62 18.04
C LEU A 99 7.90 10.22 19.27
N GLU A 100 6.66 10.69 19.32
CA GLU A 100 5.69 10.40 20.37
C GLU A 100 4.36 10.00 19.72
N PRO A 101 3.63 9.04 20.31
CA PRO A 101 2.32 8.66 19.80
C PRO A 101 1.30 9.80 19.95
N PRO A 102 0.17 9.76 19.19
CA PRO A 102 -0.91 10.73 19.39
C PRO A 102 -1.36 10.79 20.86
N ALA A 103 -1.55 11.99 21.38
CA ALA A 103 -1.97 12.20 22.77
C ALA A 103 -3.35 11.60 23.07
N GLU A 104 -4.21 11.52 22.05
CA GLU A 104 -5.56 10.92 22.10
C GLU A 104 -5.56 9.38 22.04
N ALA A 105 -4.39 8.76 21.81
CA ALA A 105 -4.27 7.31 21.74
C ALA A 105 -4.31 6.65 23.12
N VAL A 106 -5.06 5.57 23.26
CA VAL A 106 -5.04 4.71 24.44
C VAL A 106 -3.96 3.65 24.39
N SER A 107 -3.54 3.29 23.17
CA SER A 107 -2.36 2.45 22.93
C SER A 107 -1.78 2.72 21.54
N ALA A 108 -0.47 2.56 21.41
CA ALA A 108 0.22 2.65 20.13
C ALA A 108 1.41 1.68 20.09
N LEU A 109 1.62 1.04 18.96
CA LEU A 109 2.84 0.28 18.71
C LEU A 109 3.96 1.23 18.30
N ALA A 110 5.18 0.94 18.70
CA ALA A 110 6.34 1.66 18.18
C ALA A 110 6.41 1.53 16.64
N PRO A 111 6.71 2.62 15.91
CA PRO A 111 6.85 2.55 14.46
C PRO A 111 7.94 1.54 14.06
N LYS A 112 7.55 0.56 13.26
CA LYS A 112 8.44 -0.46 12.71
C LYS A 112 8.87 -0.05 11.32
N ARG A 113 10.17 0.03 11.10
CA ARG A 113 10.73 0.27 9.76
C ARG A 113 10.47 -0.92 8.85
N ILE A 114 9.91 -0.67 7.67
CA ILE A 114 9.66 -1.64 6.62
C ILE A 114 10.40 -1.19 5.37
N LEU A 115 11.10 -2.12 4.73
CA LEU A 115 11.73 -1.93 3.43
C LEU A 115 10.95 -2.74 2.39
N VAL A 116 10.22 -2.03 1.53
CA VAL A 116 9.48 -2.65 0.42
C VAL A 116 10.36 -2.61 -0.81
N GLN A 117 10.89 -3.75 -1.21
CA GLN A 117 11.64 -3.91 -2.45
C GLN A 117 10.65 -4.03 -3.61
N LEU A 118 10.82 -3.20 -4.64
CA LEU A 118 9.93 -3.15 -5.80
C LEU A 118 10.68 -3.65 -7.05
N CYS A 119 10.56 -4.94 -7.32
CA CYS A 119 11.16 -5.55 -8.51
C CYS A 119 10.19 -5.49 -9.69
N ALA A 120 10.56 -4.82 -10.77
CA ALA A 120 9.77 -4.80 -11.99
C ALA A 120 9.56 -6.23 -12.52
N GLY A 121 8.35 -6.53 -12.95
CA GLY A 121 7.98 -7.85 -13.46
C GLY A 121 7.62 -8.89 -12.38
N LEU A 122 7.90 -8.63 -11.09
CA LEU A 122 7.51 -9.55 -10.03
C LEU A 122 6.07 -9.33 -9.55
N PRO A 123 5.35 -10.43 -9.21
CA PRO A 123 4.03 -10.35 -8.63
C PRO A 123 4.10 -10.05 -7.12
N TYR A 124 3.14 -9.25 -6.65
CA TYR A 124 2.92 -8.94 -5.22
C TYR A 124 1.45 -9.14 -4.89
N ARG A 125 1.16 -9.72 -3.75
CA ARG A 125 -0.19 -9.64 -3.20
C ARG A 125 -0.46 -8.21 -2.80
N PHE A 126 -1.68 -7.74 -3.02
CA PHE A 126 -2.05 -6.39 -2.60
C PHE A 126 -3.43 -6.35 -1.97
N GLN A 127 -3.61 -5.37 -1.11
CA GLN A 127 -4.89 -4.97 -0.56
C GLN A 127 -5.01 -3.45 -0.66
N LEU A 128 -6.17 -2.98 -1.10
CA LEU A 128 -6.49 -1.56 -1.26
C LEU A 128 -7.94 -1.31 -0.90
N GLU A 129 -8.20 -0.45 0.07
CA GLU A 129 -9.52 0.09 0.34
C GLU A 129 -9.55 1.55 -0.11
N ALA A 130 -10.27 1.87 -1.19
CA ALA A 130 -10.21 3.18 -1.80
C ALA A 130 -11.57 3.66 -2.30
N CYS A 131 -11.85 4.95 -2.08
CA CYS A 131 -12.93 5.62 -2.77
C CYS A 131 -12.41 6.06 -4.15
N VAL A 132 -12.87 5.37 -5.17
CA VAL A 132 -12.55 5.61 -6.58
C VAL A 132 -13.83 5.87 -7.36
N GLY A 133 -13.75 6.70 -8.39
CA GLY A 133 -14.94 7.12 -9.12
C GLY A 133 -14.62 8.00 -10.31
N ARG A 134 -15.67 8.60 -10.87
CA ARG A 134 -15.56 9.58 -11.96
C ARG A 134 -15.40 10.97 -11.37
N GLU A 135 -14.43 11.71 -11.88
CA GLU A 135 -14.33 13.13 -11.57
C GLU A 135 -15.47 13.87 -12.26
N LYS A 136 -16.17 14.72 -11.52
CA LYS A 136 -17.14 15.67 -12.04
C LYS A 136 -16.89 17.03 -11.42
N VAL A 137 -17.32 18.07 -12.11
CA VAL A 137 -17.27 19.44 -11.60
C VAL A 137 -18.67 19.83 -11.16
N VAL A 138 -18.84 20.15 -9.87
CA VAL A 138 -20.09 20.63 -9.28
C VAL A 138 -19.81 22.01 -8.70
N ASN A 139 -20.51 23.01 -9.14
CA ASN A 139 -20.34 24.42 -8.71
C ASN A 139 -18.88 24.92 -8.80
N GLY A 140 -18.12 24.47 -9.82
CA GLY A 140 -16.70 24.83 -10.00
C GLY A 140 -15.71 24.02 -9.19
N GLU A 141 -16.16 23.16 -8.30
CA GLU A 141 -15.31 22.26 -7.50
C GLU A 141 -15.26 20.85 -8.10
N LYS A 142 -14.07 20.23 -8.03
CA LYS A 142 -13.89 18.84 -8.46
C LYS A 142 -14.40 17.92 -7.36
N GLU A 143 -15.42 17.15 -7.70
CA GLU A 143 -15.94 16.08 -6.85
C GLU A 143 -15.69 14.72 -7.49
N VAL A 144 -15.61 13.68 -6.66
CA VAL A 144 -15.55 12.29 -7.13
C VAL A 144 -16.90 11.64 -6.86
N GLU A 145 -17.56 11.21 -7.94
CA GLU A 145 -18.72 10.34 -7.86
C GLU A 145 -18.24 8.89 -7.75
N PRO A 146 -18.40 8.23 -6.58
CA PRO A 146 -17.88 6.89 -6.37
C PRO A 146 -18.52 5.87 -7.31
N PHE A 147 -17.73 4.92 -7.80
CA PHE A 147 -18.26 3.75 -8.49
C PHE A 147 -19.10 2.91 -7.52
N ARG A 148 -20.15 2.32 -8.05
CA ARG A 148 -21.14 1.56 -7.26
C ARG A 148 -21.17 0.08 -7.59
N THR A 149 -20.44 -0.32 -8.61
CA THR A 149 -20.41 -1.72 -9.06
C THR A 149 -18.97 -2.24 -9.11
N PRO A 150 -18.74 -3.52 -8.81
CA PRO A 150 -17.43 -4.14 -8.98
C PRO A 150 -16.87 -3.96 -10.38
N GLN A 151 -17.69 -4.07 -11.42
CA GLN A 151 -17.27 -3.98 -12.82
C GLN A 151 -16.68 -2.59 -13.16
N GLU A 152 -17.28 -1.50 -12.64
CA GLU A 152 -16.72 -0.16 -12.84
C GLU A 152 -15.35 -0.02 -12.17
N VAL A 153 -15.19 -0.57 -10.97
CA VAL A 153 -13.91 -0.55 -10.24
C VAL A 153 -12.86 -1.42 -10.93
N GLU A 154 -13.25 -2.59 -11.43
CA GLU A 154 -12.36 -3.46 -12.22
C GLU A 154 -11.84 -2.76 -13.48
N ALA A 155 -12.74 -2.11 -14.23
CA ALA A 155 -12.35 -1.33 -15.40
C ALA A 155 -11.41 -0.19 -15.02
N TRP A 156 -11.72 0.50 -13.92
CA TRP A 156 -10.89 1.61 -13.43
C TRP A 156 -9.50 1.14 -13.01
N ILE A 157 -9.35 0.09 -12.20
CA ILE A 157 -8.03 -0.32 -11.71
C ILE A 157 -7.14 -0.85 -12.84
N LYS A 158 -7.73 -1.52 -13.85
CA LYS A 158 -7.02 -1.94 -15.06
C LYS A 158 -6.49 -0.75 -15.87
N ALA A 159 -7.26 0.32 -15.97
CA ALA A 159 -6.88 1.54 -16.69
C ALA A 159 -5.94 2.45 -15.88
N ALA A 160 -6.11 2.51 -14.55
CA ALA A 160 -5.36 3.39 -13.67
C ALA A 160 -4.04 2.78 -13.18
N GLY A 161 -3.99 1.46 -13.02
CA GLY A 161 -2.82 0.73 -12.51
C GLY A 161 -1.51 1.11 -13.19
N PRO A 162 -1.43 1.16 -14.53
CA PRO A 162 -0.21 1.59 -15.23
C PRO A 162 0.27 3.00 -14.87
N LYS A 163 -0.64 3.92 -14.54
CA LYS A 163 -0.31 5.28 -14.08
C LYS A 163 0.27 5.30 -12.66
N PHE A 164 0.05 4.24 -11.90
CA PHE A 164 0.57 4.02 -10.56
C PHE A 164 1.76 3.06 -10.54
N GLY A 165 2.26 2.62 -11.69
CA GLY A 165 3.42 1.75 -11.80
C GLY A 165 3.13 0.26 -11.57
N PHE A 166 1.89 -0.19 -11.72
CA PHE A 166 1.53 -1.60 -11.61
C PHE A 166 0.48 -2.03 -12.63
N LYS A 167 0.40 -3.32 -12.86
CA LYS A 167 -0.66 -3.98 -13.62
C LYS A 167 -1.36 -4.98 -12.69
N PRO A 168 -2.67 -4.85 -12.45
CA PRO A 168 -3.41 -5.86 -11.71
C PRO A 168 -3.51 -7.15 -12.54
N ASP A 169 -3.36 -8.29 -11.88
CA ASP A 169 -3.43 -9.62 -12.52
C ASP A 169 -4.72 -10.33 -12.10
N PHE A 170 -4.73 -10.93 -10.91
CA PHE A 170 -5.92 -11.55 -10.32
C PHE A 170 -6.38 -10.73 -9.13
N PHE A 171 -7.65 -10.36 -9.09
CA PHE A 171 -8.18 -9.58 -7.97
C PHE A 171 -9.69 -9.71 -7.83
N ASN A 172 -10.15 -9.52 -6.61
CA ASN A 172 -11.55 -9.44 -6.25
C ASN A 172 -11.89 -8.00 -5.86
N VAL A 173 -13.12 -7.61 -6.12
CA VAL A 173 -13.65 -6.29 -5.77
C VAL A 173 -14.94 -6.46 -4.98
N ALA A 174 -15.03 -5.81 -3.83
CA ALA A 174 -16.26 -5.65 -3.06
C ALA A 174 -16.56 -4.18 -2.87
N ILE A 175 -17.82 -3.78 -3.06
CA ILE A 175 -18.28 -2.43 -2.74
C ILE A 175 -18.76 -2.41 -1.30
N LYS A 176 -18.22 -1.47 -0.51
CA LYS A 176 -18.54 -1.28 0.90
C LYS A 176 -19.02 0.15 1.15
N GLU A 177 -19.59 0.41 2.32
CA GLU A 177 -19.99 1.74 2.79
C GLU A 177 -19.25 2.08 4.07
N LEU A 178 -18.62 3.26 4.09
CA LEU A 178 -18.07 3.87 5.29
C LEU A 178 -19.02 4.96 5.78
N ARG A 179 -19.28 4.97 7.09
CA ARG A 179 -20.07 6.01 7.75
C ARG A 179 -19.21 6.67 8.81
N PHE A 180 -19.23 7.99 8.84
CA PHE A 180 -18.49 8.75 9.84
C PHE A 180 -19.19 10.08 10.14
N PRO A 181 -19.05 10.62 11.37
CA PRO A 181 -19.58 11.91 11.74
C PRO A 181 -18.82 13.04 11.02
N TYR A 182 -19.55 14.07 10.58
CA TYR A 182 -18.99 15.31 10.02
C TYR A 182 -19.87 16.49 10.46
N GLY A 183 -19.46 17.19 11.53
CA GLY A 183 -20.32 18.13 12.24
C GLY A 183 -21.57 17.41 12.76
N ASP A 184 -22.73 18.00 12.52
CA ASP A 184 -24.03 17.44 12.96
C ASP A 184 -24.61 16.39 11.99
N ARG A 185 -23.83 15.94 11.01
CA ARG A 185 -24.29 14.99 9.99
C ARG A 185 -23.47 13.70 10.03
N THR A 186 -24.12 12.60 9.64
CA THR A 186 -23.43 11.37 9.28
C THR A 186 -23.20 11.36 7.76
N VAL A 187 -21.94 11.34 7.36
CA VAL A 187 -21.55 11.19 5.97
C VAL A 187 -21.43 9.70 5.64
N LYS A 188 -21.93 9.33 4.45
CA LYS A 188 -21.84 7.98 3.89
C LYS A 188 -21.00 8.03 2.62
N VAL A 189 -20.01 7.18 2.53
CA VAL A 189 -19.12 7.09 1.37
C VAL A 189 -19.05 5.65 0.90
N SER A 190 -19.40 5.42 -0.38
CA SER A 190 -19.11 4.13 -1.03
C SER A 190 -17.63 4.04 -1.35
N TYR A 191 -17.04 2.90 -1.09
CA TYR A 191 -15.65 2.62 -1.42
C TYR A 191 -15.47 1.18 -1.90
N ALA A 192 -14.38 0.94 -2.62
CA ALA A 192 -14.01 -0.38 -3.08
C ALA A 192 -12.98 -1.01 -2.13
N SER A 193 -13.21 -2.26 -1.76
CA SER A 193 -12.22 -3.15 -1.16
C SER A 193 -11.71 -4.06 -2.26
N ILE A 194 -10.43 -3.96 -2.58
CA ILE A 194 -9.78 -4.66 -3.68
C ILE A 194 -8.63 -5.47 -3.10
N GLU A 195 -8.60 -6.76 -3.40
CA GLU A 195 -7.53 -7.65 -2.97
C GLU A 195 -7.13 -8.61 -4.08
N GLY A 196 -5.86 -8.94 -4.17
CA GLY A 196 -5.39 -9.84 -5.21
C GLY A 196 -3.89 -9.78 -5.43
N VAL A 197 -3.50 -9.95 -6.69
CA VAL A 197 -2.11 -9.93 -7.15
C VAL A 197 -1.95 -8.84 -8.19
N LEU A 198 -0.88 -8.07 -8.06
CA LEU A 198 -0.43 -7.12 -9.06
C LEU A 198 1.00 -7.41 -9.47
N GLN A 199 1.37 -7.02 -10.67
CA GLN A 199 2.73 -7.02 -11.17
C GLN A 199 3.27 -5.58 -11.19
N VAL A 200 4.45 -5.36 -10.62
CA VAL A 200 5.12 -4.06 -10.69
C VAL A 200 5.60 -3.83 -12.11
N THR A 201 5.16 -2.73 -12.73
CA THR A 201 5.59 -2.33 -14.08
C THR A 201 6.59 -1.18 -14.05
N ASP A 202 6.44 -0.27 -13.09
CA ASP A 202 7.36 0.85 -12.85
C ASP A 202 7.51 1.08 -11.35
N PRO A 203 8.64 0.67 -10.75
CA PRO A 203 8.90 0.83 -9.32
C PRO A 203 8.86 2.29 -8.86
N GLU A 204 9.35 3.24 -9.67
CA GLU A 204 9.40 4.65 -9.28
C GLU A 204 7.99 5.28 -9.21
N LEU A 205 7.13 4.94 -10.16
CA LEU A 205 5.74 5.37 -10.12
C LEU A 205 4.98 4.76 -8.93
N LEU A 206 5.32 3.52 -8.51
CA LEU A 206 4.63 2.83 -7.42
C LEU A 206 4.99 3.36 -6.02
N LYS A 207 6.15 4.02 -5.85
CA LYS A 207 6.54 4.65 -4.58
C LYS A 207 5.51 5.65 -4.08
N ARG A 208 4.97 6.49 -4.97
CA ARG A 208 4.01 7.52 -4.59
C ARG A 208 2.69 6.95 -4.04
N PRO A 209 2.04 5.98 -4.67
CA PRO A 209 0.87 5.29 -4.12
C PRO A 209 1.10 4.67 -2.73
N LEU A 210 2.25 4.05 -2.50
CA LEU A 210 2.58 3.45 -1.20
C LEU A 210 2.69 4.51 -0.09
N LEU A 211 3.26 5.68 -0.40
CA LEU A 211 3.46 6.77 0.56
C LEU A 211 2.24 7.68 0.75
N ARG A 212 1.44 7.87 -0.30
CA ARG A 212 0.36 8.87 -0.33
C ARG A 212 -1.04 8.27 -0.51
N GLY A 213 -1.11 6.96 -0.76
CA GLY A 213 -2.37 6.27 -1.03
C GLY A 213 -2.98 6.58 -2.41
N ILE A 214 -4.04 5.84 -2.72
CA ILE A 214 -4.79 5.89 -3.98
C ILE A 214 -6.23 6.32 -3.71
N GLY A 215 -6.79 7.18 -4.56
CA GLY A 215 -8.20 7.59 -4.50
C GLY A 215 -8.47 8.78 -3.59
N SER A 216 -9.75 9.01 -3.34
CA SER A 216 -10.29 10.09 -2.52
C SER A 216 -10.54 9.63 -1.07
N TYR A 217 -10.96 10.56 -0.20
CA TYR A 217 -11.30 10.28 1.20
C TYR A 217 -10.17 9.65 2.04
N ARG A 218 -8.91 9.94 1.71
CA ARG A 218 -7.74 9.48 2.49
C ARG A 218 -7.74 9.95 3.94
N ARG A 219 -8.40 11.10 4.20
CA ARG A 219 -8.57 11.66 5.56
C ARG A 219 -9.50 10.84 6.46
N VAL A 220 -10.21 9.87 5.90
CA VAL A 220 -11.06 8.97 6.67
C VAL A 220 -10.60 7.51 6.57
N GLY A 221 -9.31 7.30 6.31
CA GLY A 221 -8.71 5.96 6.37
C GLY A 221 -8.87 5.13 5.10
N LEU A 222 -9.13 5.78 3.96
CA LEU A 222 -9.15 5.11 2.65
C LEU A 222 -7.87 5.40 1.86
N GLY A 223 -7.54 4.53 0.91
CA GLY A 223 -6.46 4.71 -0.04
C GLY A 223 -5.14 4.02 0.32
N LEU A 224 -5.01 3.40 1.49
CA LEU A 224 -3.80 2.66 1.84
C LEU A 224 -3.61 1.45 0.91
N LEU A 225 -2.55 1.47 0.11
CA LEU A 225 -2.08 0.32 -0.67
C LEU A 225 -1.09 -0.48 0.16
N GLN A 226 -1.44 -1.72 0.48
CA GLN A 226 -0.55 -2.67 1.16
C GLN A 226 -0.03 -3.68 0.14
N LEU A 227 1.27 -3.96 0.19
CA LEU A 227 1.91 -5.01 -0.59
C LEU A 227 2.48 -6.07 0.35
N SER A 228 2.40 -7.34 -0.07
CA SER A 228 3.08 -8.47 0.56
C SER A 228 3.58 -9.46 -0.50
N ASN A 229 4.64 -10.15 -0.16
CA ASN A 229 5.21 -11.23 -0.99
C ASN A 229 4.46 -12.54 -0.74
#